data_f9f3541a94b0903e37f9ef726a6740d4
#
_entry.id   f9f3541a94b0903e37f9ef726a6740d4
#
_cell.length_a   1.000
_cell.length_b   1.000
_cell.length_c   1.000
_cell.angle_alpha   90.00
_cell.angle_beta   90.00
_cell.angle_gamma   90.00
#
_symmetry.space_group_name_H-M   'P 1'
#
loop_
_entity.id
_entity.type
_entity.pdbx_description
1 polymer ?
#
loop_
_entity_poly.entity_id
_entity_poly.type
_entity_poly.pdbx_seq_one_letter_code
_entity_poly.pdbx_strand_id
1 'polypeptide(L)'
;MVTIITTVGMWTVKQWRTVKINPEYVNDLINIYNENKEELRRRGVTTFNGFVNHILWHVIESDKILRERAPYMSFVGFTDSGLAIKDERIGRIVEVRITPGGDLVCDLDQRNDCIHVGFAYAIPEVYMAMLARGKRPPTVRE
;
A
#
# COMPACT_ATOMS: atom_id res chain seq x y z
N MET A 1 -21.60 7.89 14.82
CA MET A 1 -21.23 7.47 16.18
C MET A 1 -19.84 8.03 16.51
N VAL A 2 -19.69 8.60 17.66
CA VAL A 2 -18.45 9.22 18.11
C VAL A 2 -17.96 8.51 19.36
N THR A 3 -16.79 7.89 19.28
CA THR A 3 -16.08 7.41 20.48
C THR A 3 -15.00 8.43 20.81
N ILE A 4 -15.06 8.97 21.99
CA ILE A 4 -14.11 10.00 22.43
C ILE A 4 -13.12 9.37 23.40
N ILE A 5 -11.85 9.40 23.04
CA ILE A 5 -10.74 9.10 23.92
C ILE A 5 -10.12 10.44 24.31
N THR A 6 -10.39 10.88 25.50
CA THR A 6 -9.96 12.19 25.97
C THR A 6 -8.50 12.17 26.38
N THR A 7 -7.81 13.23 26.05
CA THR A 7 -6.48 13.46 26.58
C THR A 7 -6.52 14.55 27.61
N VAL A 8 -5.88 14.30 28.74
CA VAL A 8 -5.60 15.29 29.76
C VAL A 8 -4.08 15.32 29.93
N GLY A 9 -3.49 16.49 29.78
CA GLY A 9 -2.04 16.61 29.78
C GLY A 9 -1.41 15.96 28.54
N MET A 10 -0.81 14.79 28.69
CA MET A 10 -0.14 14.05 27.59
C MET A 10 -1.04 13.04 26.89
N TRP A 11 -2.32 12.96 27.22
CA TRP A 11 -3.28 12.01 26.64
C TRP A 11 -4.04 12.66 25.48
N THR A 12 -4.13 11.99 24.34
CA THR A 12 -4.90 12.48 23.18
C THR A 12 -6.33 11.99 23.20
N VAL A 13 -7.27 12.82 22.74
CA VAL A 13 -8.64 12.40 22.49
C VAL A 13 -8.73 11.80 21.10
N LYS A 14 -9.12 10.54 21.00
CA LYS A 14 -9.39 9.86 19.75
C LYS A 14 -10.90 9.84 19.51
N GLN A 15 -11.33 10.44 18.43
CA GLN A 15 -12.73 10.51 18.05
C GLN A 15 -12.97 9.69 16.79
N TRP A 16 -13.79 8.65 16.89
CA TRP A 16 -14.22 7.87 15.75
C TRP A 16 -15.27 8.63 14.96
N ARG A 17 -15.17 8.60 13.64
CA ARG A 17 -16.12 9.24 12.73
C ARG A 17 -16.74 8.20 11.80
N THR A 18 -17.98 8.47 11.38
CA THR A 18 -18.68 7.67 10.39
C THR A 18 -18.48 8.27 9.01
N VAL A 19 -18.15 7.43 8.04
CA VAL A 19 -18.09 7.78 6.62
C VAL A 19 -19.00 6.85 5.82
N LYS A 20 -19.53 7.35 4.71
CA LYS A 20 -20.27 6.52 3.76
C LYS A 20 -19.31 6.02 2.70
N ILE A 21 -19.35 4.73 2.45
CA ILE A 21 -18.51 4.07 1.43
C ILE A 21 -19.45 3.45 0.39
N ASN A 22 -19.09 3.55 -0.89
CA ASN A 22 -19.84 2.92 -1.97
C ASN A 22 -19.97 1.40 -1.68
N PRO A 23 -21.20 0.83 -1.75
CA PRO A 23 -21.42 -0.59 -1.46
C PRO A 23 -20.59 -1.54 -2.33
N GLU A 24 -20.32 -1.21 -3.58
CA GLU A 24 -19.48 -2.03 -4.47
C GLU A 24 -18.04 -2.14 -3.91
N TYR A 25 -17.49 -1.04 -3.43
CA TYR A 25 -16.15 -1.04 -2.82
C TYR A 25 -16.12 -1.84 -1.52
N VAL A 26 -17.19 -1.75 -0.73
CA VAL A 26 -17.31 -2.55 0.50
C VAL A 26 -17.33 -4.04 0.17
N ASN A 27 -18.09 -4.45 -0.84
CA ASN A 27 -18.16 -5.84 -1.27
C ASN A 27 -16.80 -6.36 -1.76
N ASP A 28 -16.11 -5.58 -2.55
CA ASP A 28 -14.77 -5.94 -3.02
C ASP A 28 -13.77 -6.07 -1.86
N LEU A 29 -13.82 -5.14 -0.91
CA LEU A 29 -12.98 -5.19 0.29
C LEU A 29 -13.29 -6.40 1.16
N ILE A 30 -14.57 -6.77 1.31
CA ILE A 30 -14.98 -7.97 2.04
C ILE A 30 -14.41 -9.23 1.39
N ASN A 31 -14.47 -9.32 0.06
CA ASN A 31 -13.91 -10.45 -0.66
C ASN A 31 -12.40 -10.55 -0.46
N ILE A 32 -11.67 -9.45 -0.63
CA ILE A 32 -10.22 -9.40 -0.39
C ILE A 32 -9.88 -9.79 1.06
N TYR A 33 -10.63 -9.27 2.03
CA TYR A 33 -10.45 -9.62 3.43
C TYR A 33 -10.63 -11.12 3.68
N ASN A 34 -11.69 -11.72 3.15
CA ASN A 34 -11.98 -13.14 3.33
C ASN A 34 -10.93 -14.03 2.67
N GLU A 35 -10.44 -13.66 1.49
CA GLU A 35 -9.41 -14.40 0.77
C GLU A 35 -8.04 -14.36 1.48
N ASN A 36 -7.77 -13.30 2.25
CA ASN A 36 -6.48 -13.08 2.90
C ASN A 36 -6.54 -13.16 4.43
N LYS A 37 -7.60 -13.74 4.97
CA LYS A 37 -7.90 -13.72 6.40
C LYS A 37 -6.79 -14.27 7.29
N GLU A 38 -6.18 -15.38 6.90
CA GLU A 38 -5.09 -16.01 7.65
C GLU A 38 -3.82 -15.16 7.67
N GLU A 39 -3.44 -14.60 6.53
CA GLU A 39 -2.27 -13.73 6.44
C GLU A 39 -2.49 -12.43 7.22
N LEU A 40 -3.68 -11.86 7.14
CA LEU A 40 -4.03 -10.65 7.89
C LEU A 40 -4.00 -10.90 9.40
N ARG A 41 -4.49 -12.06 9.83
CA ARG A 41 -4.42 -12.46 11.24
C ARG A 41 -2.99 -12.53 11.75
N ARG A 42 -2.06 -13.06 10.96
CA ARG A 42 -0.63 -13.10 11.31
C ARG A 42 -0.03 -11.70 11.47
N ARG A 43 -0.60 -10.71 10.79
CA ARG A 43 -0.20 -9.29 10.90
C ARG A 43 -0.96 -8.51 11.97
N GLY A 44 -1.79 -9.19 12.77
CA GLY A 44 -2.58 -8.58 13.84
C GLY A 44 -3.91 -7.97 13.38
N VAL A 45 -4.31 -8.19 12.12
CA VAL A 45 -5.59 -7.73 11.57
C VAL A 45 -6.61 -8.85 11.70
N THR A 46 -7.54 -8.74 12.67
CA THR A 46 -8.46 -9.81 13.04
C THR A 46 -9.93 -9.51 12.71
N THR A 47 -10.25 -8.30 12.29
CA THR A 47 -11.60 -7.86 11.95
C THR A 47 -11.64 -7.15 10.61
N PHE A 48 -12.82 -7.10 9.98
CA PHE A 48 -13.01 -6.32 8.75
C PHE A 48 -12.78 -4.83 8.98
N ASN A 49 -13.28 -4.25 10.08
CA ASN A 49 -13.00 -2.86 10.42
C ASN A 49 -11.49 -2.60 10.60
N GLY A 50 -10.79 -3.52 11.25
CA GLY A 50 -9.33 -3.47 11.38
C GLY A 50 -8.64 -3.51 10.02
N PHE A 51 -9.13 -4.31 9.09
CA PHE A 51 -8.63 -4.38 7.72
C PHE A 51 -8.80 -3.05 6.98
N VAL A 52 -9.99 -2.44 7.04
CA VAL A 52 -10.25 -1.13 6.41
C VAL A 52 -9.32 -0.07 6.98
N ASN A 53 -9.17 -0.01 8.31
CA ASN A 53 -8.25 0.93 8.95
C ASN A 53 -6.79 0.66 8.59
N HIS A 54 -6.39 -0.60 8.44
CA HIS A 54 -5.06 -0.97 7.97
C HIS A 54 -4.76 -0.42 6.57
N ILE A 55 -5.72 -0.53 5.65
CA ILE A 55 -5.58 0.02 4.30
C ILE A 55 -5.47 1.54 4.35
N LEU A 56 -6.34 2.21 5.10
CA LEU A 56 -6.31 3.67 5.24
C LEU A 56 -4.98 4.15 5.82
N TRP A 57 -4.50 3.49 6.87
CA TRP A 57 -3.19 3.76 7.44
C TRP A 57 -2.07 3.58 6.40
N HIS A 58 -2.12 2.48 5.65
CA HIS A 58 -1.14 2.21 4.60
C HIS A 58 -1.12 3.30 3.52
N VAL A 59 -2.28 3.78 3.07
CA VAL A 59 -2.39 4.88 2.11
C VAL A 59 -1.75 6.16 2.65
N ILE A 60 -2.02 6.50 3.90
CA ILE A 60 -1.48 7.70 4.56
C ILE A 60 0.04 7.59 4.70
N GLU A 61 0.54 6.48 5.22
CA GLU A 61 1.97 6.25 5.40
C GLU A 61 2.71 6.18 4.07
N SER A 62 2.10 5.60 3.04
CA SER A 62 2.67 5.56 1.69
C SER A 62 2.82 6.97 1.11
N ASP A 63 1.80 7.81 1.20
CA ASP A 63 1.87 9.20 0.74
C ASP A 63 2.98 9.97 1.48
N LYS A 64 3.05 9.79 2.79
CA LYS A 64 4.07 10.41 3.61
C LYS A 64 5.50 9.94 3.24
N ILE A 65 5.69 8.63 3.09
CA ILE A 65 6.97 8.05 2.67
C ILE A 65 7.38 8.57 1.30
N LEU A 66 6.45 8.61 0.33
CA LEU A 66 6.71 9.09 -1.01
C LEU A 66 7.16 10.55 -1.02
N ARG A 67 6.54 11.39 -0.20
CA ARG A 67 6.88 12.81 -0.12
C ARG A 67 8.21 13.08 0.59
N GLU A 68 8.51 12.31 1.63
CA GLU A 68 9.68 12.53 2.47
C GLU A 68 10.93 11.80 1.98
N ARG A 69 10.78 10.56 1.50
CA ARG A 69 11.90 9.68 1.16
C ARG A 69 12.21 9.60 -0.33
N ALA A 70 11.21 9.70 -1.16
CA ALA A 70 11.37 9.61 -2.60
C ALA A 70 10.64 10.74 -3.35
N PRO A 71 10.87 12.02 -2.98
CA PRO A 71 10.19 13.15 -3.62
C PRO A 71 10.56 13.30 -5.11
N TYR A 72 11.63 12.64 -5.55
CA TYR A 72 12.08 12.63 -6.94
C TYR A 72 11.41 11.55 -7.80
N MET A 73 10.58 10.71 -7.20
CA MET A 73 9.82 9.68 -7.92
C MET A 73 8.36 10.07 -8.07
N SER A 74 7.78 9.71 -9.21
CA SER A 74 6.35 9.88 -9.46
C SER A 74 5.80 8.71 -10.24
N PHE A 75 4.55 8.33 -9.94
CA PHE A 75 3.82 7.33 -10.68
C PHE A 75 3.36 7.90 -12.02
N VAL A 76 3.73 7.23 -13.12
CA VAL A 76 3.35 7.65 -14.47
C VAL A 76 2.06 6.96 -14.92
N GLY A 77 1.94 5.67 -14.72
CA GLY A 77 0.78 4.89 -15.09
C GLY A 77 1.06 3.40 -15.11
N PHE A 78 0.01 2.62 -15.29
CA PHE A 78 0.14 1.18 -15.50
C PHE A 78 0.53 0.88 -16.95
N THR A 79 1.31 -0.17 -17.12
CA THR A 79 1.71 -0.74 -18.42
C THR A 79 1.10 -2.13 -18.59
N ASP A 80 1.24 -2.72 -19.78
CA ASP A 80 0.73 -4.09 -20.03
C ASP A 80 1.38 -5.13 -19.12
N SER A 81 2.62 -4.88 -18.68
CA SER A 81 3.41 -5.83 -17.87
C SER A 81 3.59 -5.41 -16.41
N GLY A 82 3.19 -4.20 -16.05
CA GLY A 82 3.38 -3.67 -14.69
C GLY A 82 3.04 -2.20 -14.57
N LEU A 83 4.01 -1.39 -14.16
CA LEU A 83 3.83 0.04 -13.99
C LEU A 83 5.11 0.82 -14.34
N ALA A 84 4.92 2.07 -14.69
CA ALA A 84 5.99 3.00 -15.01
C ALA A 84 6.13 4.06 -13.90
N ILE A 85 7.36 4.29 -13.49
CA ILE A 85 7.74 5.27 -12.47
C ILE A 85 8.75 6.22 -13.10
N LYS A 86 8.53 7.52 -12.96
CA LYS A 86 9.50 8.53 -13.33
C LYS A 86 10.46 8.77 -12.18
N ASP A 87 11.74 8.60 -12.41
CA ASP A 87 12.79 8.89 -11.44
C ASP A 87 13.59 10.11 -11.93
N GLU A 88 13.31 11.27 -11.35
CA GLU A 88 13.96 12.53 -11.70
C GLU A 88 15.45 12.54 -11.35
N ARG A 89 15.87 11.73 -10.38
CA ARG A 89 17.27 11.62 -9.96
C ARG A 89 18.17 11.10 -11.07
N ILE A 90 17.62 10.19 -11.90
CA ILE A 90 18.34 9.62 -13.05
C ILE A 90 17.77 10.09 -14.39
N GLY A 91 16.72 10.95 -14.37
CA GLY A 91 16.08 11.49 -15.57
C GLY A 91 15.44 10.44 -16.48
N ARG A 92 14.93 9.34 -15.92
CA ARG A 92 14.40 8.21 -16.68
C ARG A 92 13.05 7.74 -16.16
N ILE A 93 12.30 7.11 -17.05
CA ILE A 93 11.14 6.30 -16.70
C ILE A 93 11.63 4.87 -16.48
N VAL A 94 11.31 4.31 -15.33
CA VAL A 94 11.68 2.96 -14.93
C VAL A 94 10.41 2.11 -14.90
N GLU A 95 10.46 0.94 -15.51
CA GLU A 95 9.35 -0.01 -15.46
C GLU A 95 9.59 -1.01 -14.32
N VAL A 96 8.56 -1.20 -13.51
CA VAL A 96 8.46 -2.29 -12.54
C VAL A 96 7.42 -3.25 -13.07
N ARG A 97 7.85 -4.45 -13.48
CA ARG A 97 6.95 -5.44 -14.06
C ARG A 97 6.58 -6.53 -13.08
N ILE A 98 5.44 -7.14 -13.37
CA ILE A 98 4.94 -8.30 -12.65
C ILE A 98 5.42 -9.54 -13.37
N THR A 99 6.16 -10.41 -12.66
CA THR A 99 6.64 -11.68 -13.19
C THR A 99 5.49 -12.69 -13.27
N PRO A 100 5.63 -13.79 -14.06
CA PRO A 100 4.65 -14.87 -14.07
C PRO A 100 4.35 -15.46 -12.68
N GLY A 101 5.33 -15.42 -11.77
CA GLY A 101 5.15 -15.84 -10.38
C GLY A 101 4.42 -14.81 -9.49
N GLY A 102 4.05 -13.65 -10.04
CA GLY A 102 3.34 -12.59 -9.32
C GLY A 102 4.21 -11.68 -8.48
N ASP A 103 5.53 -11.70 -8.66
CA ASP A 103 6.45 -10.80 -7.98
C ASP A 103 6.71 -9.52 -8.79
N LEU A 104 7.04 -8.43 -8.11
CA LEU A 104 7.48 -7.20 -8.76
C LEU A 104 8.99 -7.21 -8.95
N VAL A 105 9.43 -6.88 -10.14
CA VAL A 105 10.85 -6.78 -10.50
C VAL A 105 11.10 -5.48 -11.25
N CYS A 106 12.12 -4.74 -10.81
CA CYS A 106 12.56 -3.53 -11.50
C CYS A 106 13.39 -3.89 -12.74
N ASP A 107 12.99 -3.38 -13.90
CA ASP A 107 13.72 -3.64 -15.15
C ASP A 107 15.08 -2.96 -15.19
N LEU A 108 15.24 -1.83 -14.51
CA LEU A 108 16.53 -1.12 -14.46
C LEU A 108 17.54 -1.88 -13.60
N ASP A 109 17.15 -2.25 -12.38
CA ASP A 109 18.05 -2.85 -11.39
C ASP A 109 18.08 -4.38 -11.46
N GLN A 110 17.14 -4.99 -12.19
CA GLN A 110 16.95 -6.45 -12.28
C GLN A 110 16.80 -7.10 -10.89
N ARG A 111 16.13 -6.37 -9.97
CA ARG A 111 15.96 -6.77 -8.56
C ARG A 111 14.51 -6.58 -8.14
N ASN A 112 14.17 -7.28 -7.06
CA ASN A 112 12.84 -7.18 -6.43
C ASN A 112 12.84 -6.43 -5.09
N ASP A 113 13.98 -5.87 -4.71
CA ASP A 113 14.15 -5.19 -3.42
C ASP A 113 14.78 -3.79 -3.53
N CYS A 114 14.78 -3.21 -4.73
CA CYS A 114 15.27 -1.85 -4.94
C CYS A 114 14.23 -0.79 -4.57
N ILE A 115 14.65 0.46 -4.54
CA ILE A 115 13.78 1.60 -4.21
C ILE A 115 12.61 1.76 -5.18
N HIS A 116 12.75 1.41 -6.46
CA HIS A 116 11.67 1.47 -7.44
C HIS A 116 10.57 0.45 -7.13
N VAL A 117 10.94 -0.76 -6.72
CA VAL A 117 9.98 -1.78 -6.26
C VAL A 117 9.32 -1.34 -4.95
N GLY A 118 10.08 -0.77 -4.02
CA GLY A 118 9.52 -0.21 -2.79
C GLY A 118 8.51 0.91 -3.06
N PHE A 119 8.82 1.80 -3.99
CA PHE A 119 7.89 2.84 -4.45
C PHE A 119 6.62 2.24 -5.05
N ALA A 120 6.75 1.21 -5.90
CA ALA A 120 5.61 0.53 -6.51
C ALA A 120 4.67 -0.05 -5.45
N TYR A 121 5.19 -0.68 -4.42
CA TYR A 121 4.38 -1.19 -3.30
C TYR A 121 3.71 -0.09 -2.48
N ALA A 122 4.22 1.13 -2.50
CA ALA A 122 3.60 2.27 -1.83
C ALA A 122 2.37 2.81 -2.58
N ILE A 123 2.18 2.43 -3.85
CA ILE A 123 0.98 2.76 -4.62
C ILE A 123 -0.17 1.88 -4.13
N PRO A 124 -1.31 2.47 -3.67
CA PRO A 124 -2.39 1.70 -3.05
C PRO A 124 -2.92 0.55 -3.90
N GLU A 125 -3.12 0.77 -5.19
CA GLU A 125 -3.62 -0.26 -6.13
C GLU A 125 -2.66 -1.44 -6.23
N VAL A 126 -1.36 -1.17 -6.25
CA VAL A 126 -0.33 -2.21 -6.31
C VAL A 126 -0.29 -2.98 -4.99
N TYR A 127 -0.31 -2.27 -3.86
CA TYR A 127 -0.34 -2.91 -2.55
C TYR A 127 -1.53 -3.86 -2.41
N MET A 128 -2.72 -3.43 -2.80
CA MET A 128 -3.94 -4.23 -2.73
C MET A 128 -3.85 -5.47 -3.63
N ALA A 129 -3.36 -5.31 -4.86
CA ALA A 129 -3.19 -6.41 -5.80
C ALA A 129 -2.16 -7.45 -5.29
N MET A 130 -1.08 -6.98 -4.68
CA MET A 130 -0.05 -7.85 -4.11
C MET A 130 -0.55 -8.54 -2.84
N LEU A 131 -1.29 -7.84 -1.98
CA LEU A 131 -1.93 -8.43 -0.80
C LEU A 131 -2.87 -9.58 -1.18
N ALA A 132 -3.69 -9.40 -2.22
CA ALA A 132 -4.58 -10.44 -2.75
C ALA A 132 -3.82 -11.68 -3.24
N ARG A 133 -2.54 -11.54 -3.58
CA ARG A 133 -1.65 -12.64 -3.99
C ARG A 133 -0.80 -13.18 -2.86
N GLY A 134 -1.03 -12.74 -1.61
CA GLY A 134 -0.23 -13.13 -0.44
C GLY A 134 1.20 -12.58 -0.45
N LYS A 135 1.47 -11.55 -1.26
CA LYS A 135 2.80 -10.93 -1.36
C LYS A 135 2.96 -9.80 -0.35
N ARG A 136 4.20 -9.56 0.06
CA ARG A 136 4.58 -8.52 1.02
C ARG A 136 5.56 -7.54 0.41
N PRO A 137 5.52 -6.26 0.83
CA PRO A 137 6.57 -5.32 0.47
C PRO A 137 7.95 -5.84 0.89
N PRO A 138 8.95 -5.73 0.03
CA PRO A 138 10.31 -6.12 0.38
C PRO A 138 10.95 -5.13 1.35
N THR A 139 12.00 -5.57 2.03
CA THR A 139 12.92 -4.62 2.68
C THR A 139 13.76 -4.00 1.59
N VAL A 140 13.60 -2.70 1.38
CA VAL A 140 14.33 -1.98 0.33
C VAL A 140 15.82 -1.92 0.69
N ARG A 141 16.64 -2.31 -0.27
CA ARG A 141 18.10 -2.18 -0.20
C ARG A 141 18.57 -1.13 -1.20
N GLU A 142 19.31 -0.17 -0.71
CA GLU A 142 19.98 0.84 -1.52
C GLU A 142 21.28 0.34 -2.11
#